data_9dac77ae11b8378d3c5e78d3ee469aa5
#
_entry.id   9dac77ae11b8378d3c5e78d3ee469aa5
#
_cell.length_a   1.000
_cell.length_b   1.000
_cell.length_c   1.000
_cell.angle_alpha   90.00
_cell.angle_beta   90.00
_cell.angle_gamma   90.00
#
_symmetry.space_group_name_H-M   'P 1'
#
loop_
_entity.id
_entity.type
_entity.pdbx_description
1 polymer ?
#
loop_
_entity_poly.entity_id
_entity_poly.type
_entity_poly.pdbx_seq_one_letter_code
_entity_poly.pdbx_strand_id
1 'polypeptide(L)'
;MEMIKTEQYREAAAYLASRIEGNPETAIILGSGLGSLADQITDPIVIPYAEIPHFMKSTATGHKGNFICGKLGDKQVLAMQGRFHYYEGYTMQQVTFPVRVMKLLGIKNLLVSNAAGGINNTFKVGDLMIIRDHINMMPNPLIGPNNEDFGTRFPDMTRAYDREFIRYVEEIAASRSIPVSYTHLKLP
;
A
#
# COMPACT_ATOMS: atom_id res chain seq x y z
N MET A 1 -8.39 19.22 -14.70
CA MET A 1 -7.39 18.35 -14.06
C MET A 1 -7.06 17.26 -15.07
N GLU A 2 -5.81 17.17 -15.49
CA GLU A 2 -5.39 16.21 -16.51
C GLU A 2 -5.42 14.80 -15.90
N MET A 3 -6.06 13.87 -16.59
CA MET A 3 -6.16 12.48 -16.14
C MET A 3 -4.84 11.76 -16.40
N ILE A 4 -4.43 10.90 -15.47
CA ILE A 4 -3.27 10.05 -15.66
C ILE A 4 -3.56 9.03 -16.77
N LYS A 5 -2.73 9.02 -17.80
CA LYS A 5 -2.86 8.12 -18.95
C LYS A 5 -2.32 6.73 -18.62
N THR A 6 -2.90 5.70 -19.22
CA THR A 6 -2.45 4.30 -19.04
C THR A 6 -0.95 4.14 -19.31
N GLU A 7 -0.44 4.86 -20.31
CA GLU A 7 0.98 4.81 -20.69
C GLU A 7 1.90 5.21 -19.53
N GLN A 8 1.52 6.20 -18.74
CA GLN A 8 2.32 6.63 -17.59
C GLN A 8 2.48 5.52 -16.53
N TYR A 9 1.43 4.71 -16.30
CA TYR A 9 1.54 3.54 -15.42
C TYR A 9 2.46 2.47 -16.02
N ARG A 10 2.39 2.25 -17.35
CA ARG A 10 3.22 1.27 -18.06
C ARG A 10 4.69 1.67 -18.05
N GLU A 11 5.01 2.94 -18.29
CA GLU A 11 6.38 3.47 -18.22
C GLU A 11 6.98 3.29 -16.82
N ALA A 12 6.23 3.63 -15.77
CA ALA A 12 6.67 3.42 -14.39
C ALA A 12 6.86 1.93 -14.07
N ALA A 13 5.95 1.06 -14.50
CA ALA A 13 6.05 -0.37 -14.30
C ALA A 13 7.23 -0.98 -15.06
N ALA A 14 7.46 -0.59 -16.31
CA ALA A 14 8.60 -1.03 -17.12
C ALA A 14 9.94 -0.63 -16.49
N TYR A 15 10.03 0.61 -15.99
CA TYR A 15 11.21 1.08 -15.26
C TYR A 15 11.49 0.22 -14.04
N LEU A 16 10.48 -0.01 -13.19
CA LEU A 16 10.63 -0.86 -12.01
C LEU A 16 10.99 -2.30 -12.39
N ALA A 17 10.32 -2.89 -13.38
CA ALA A 17 10.62 -4.25 -13.85
C ALA A 17 12.07 -4.41 -14.34
N SER A 18 12.66 -3.33 -14.88
CA SER A 18 14.09 -3.35 -15.32
C SER A 18 15.08 -3.28 -14.15
N ARG A 19 14.64 -2.93 -12.96
CA ARG A 19 15.47 -2.70 -11.77
C ARG A 19 15.31 -3.76 -10.70
N ILE A 20 14.12 -4.35 -10.57
CA ILE A 20 13.85 -5.39 -9.58
C ILE A 20 14.32 -6.75 -10.11
N GLU A 21 14.82 -7.58 -9.22
CA GLU A 21 15.15 -8.97 -9.52
C GLU A 21 14.03 -9.90 -9.06
N GLY A 22 13.75 -10.92 -9.86
CA GLY A 22 12.68 -11.89 -9.60
C GLY A 22 11.27 -11.33 -9.82
N ASN A 23 10.27 -12.03 -9.31
CA ASN A 23 8.86 -11.69 -9.50
C ASN A 23 8.16 -11.64 -8.14
N PRO A 24 8.23 -10.51 -7.40
CA PRO A 24 7.52 -10.39 -6.15
C PRO A 24 6.01 -10.44 -6.39
N GLU A 25 5.31 -11.33 -5.71
CA GLU A 25 3.84 -11.42 -5.76
C GLU A 25 3.17 -10.63 -4.64
N THR A 26 3.96 -10.17 -3.66
CA THR A 26 3.46 -9.45 -2.48
C THR A 26 4.10 -8.08 -2.41
N ALA A 27 3.27 -7.06 -2.25
CA ALA A 27 3.71 -5.71 -1.93
C ALA A 27 3.25 -5.30 -0.52
N ILE A 28 4.05 -4.42 0.09
CA ILE A 28 3.78 -3.89 1.43
C ILE A 28 3.88 -2.36 1.38
N ILE A 29 2.82 -1.66 1.76
CA ILE A 29 2.86 -0.20 1.95
C ILE A 29 3.08 0.07 3.43
N LEU A 30 4.29 0.54 3.77
CA LEU A 30 4.68 0.85 5.13
C LEU A 30 4.13 2.22 5.54
N GLY A 31 3.33 2.23 6.59
CA GLY A 31 2.79 3.44 7.20
C GLY A 31 3.75 4.09 8.19
N SER A 32 3.29 5.21 8.77
CA SER A 32 4.04 5.97 9.76
C SER A 32 4.45 5.09 10.96
N GLY A 33 5.72 5.16 11.33
CA GLY A 33 6.30 4.37 12.42
C GLY A 33 6.73 2.95 12.04
N LEU A 34 6.37 2.44 10.85
CA LEU A 34 6.71 1.08 10.42
C LEU A 34 7.80 1.01 9.34
N GLY A 35 8.42 2.15 9.02
CA GLY A 35 9.48 2.23 8.01
C GLY A 35 10.69 1.35 8.30
N SER A 36 10.96 1.04 9.57
CA SER A 36 12.05 0.15 10.01
C SER A 36 11.85 -1.32 9.61
N LEU A 37 10.62 -1.75 9.29
CA LEU A 37 10.41 -3.10 8.75
C LEU A 37 11.19 -3.30 7.43
N ALA A 38 11.39 -2.24 6.67
CA ALA A 38 12.18 -2.29 5.45
C ALA A 38 13.66 -2.64 5.71
N ASP A 39 14.17 -2.35 6.89
CA ASP A 39 15.55 -2.65 7.28
C ASP A 39 15.75 -4.17 7.54
N GLN A 40 14.67 -4.95 7.63
CA GLN A 40 14.69 -6.41 7.75
C GLN A 40 14.67 -7.13 6.39
N ILE A 41 14.51 -6.40 5.30
CA ILE A 41 14.58 -6.97 3.95
C ILE A 41 16.03 -7.28 3.62
N THR A 42 16.32 -8.53 3.33
CA THR A 42 17.66 -8.99 2.90
C THR A 42 17.81 -8.88 1.39
N ASP A 43 19.05 -8.73 0.93
CA ASP A 43 19.40 -8.51 -0.48
C ASP A 43 18.58 -7.34 -1.11
N PRO A 44 18.52 -6.15 -0.47
CA PRO A 44 17.60 -5.11 -0.87
C PRO A 44 18.07 -4.36 -2.12
N ILE A 45 17.21 -4.26 -3.11
CA ILE A 45 17.34 -3.31 -4.22
C ILE A 45 16.49 -2.09 -3.85
N VAL A 46 17.15 -0.95 -3.64
CA VAL A 46 16.49 0.30 -3.26
C VAL A 46 16.31 1.18 -4.48
N ILE A 47 15.09 1.59 -4.76
CA ILE A 47 14.73 2.41 -5.92
C ILE A 47 14.03 3.67 -5.41
N PRO A 48 14.70 4.85 -5.46
CA PRO A 48 14.09 6.12 -5.07
C PRO A 48 12.89 6.47 -5.94
N TYR A 49 11.80 6.97 -5.36
CA TYR A 49 10.62 7.39 -6.13
C TYR A 49 10.96 8.47 -7.16
N ALA A 50 11.95 9.31 -6.86
CA ALA A 50 12.38 10.38 -7.76
C ALA A 50 12.99 9.87 -9.10
N GLU A 51 13.42 8.61 -9.13
CA GLU A 51 13.96 7.98 -10.35
C GLU A 51 12.87 7.31 -11.20
N ILE A 52 11.68 7.06 -10.61
CA ILE A 52 10.61 6.34 -11.29
C ILE A 52 9.78 7.34 -12.10
N PRO A 53 9.59 7.11 -13.41
CA PRO A 53 8.78 7.97 -14.24
C PRO A 53 7.39 8.22 -13.64
N HIS A 54 6.93 9.47 -13.66
CA HIS A 54 5.60 9.89 -13.20
C HIS A 54 5.29 9.70 -11.72
N PHE A 55 6.25 9.26 -10.91
CA PHE A 55 6.06 9.18 -9.47
C PHE A 55 6.11 10.57 -8.82
N MET A 56 5.27 10.75 -7.82
CA MET A 56 5.26 11.94 -6.98
C MET A 56 6.45 11.93 -6.01
N LYS A 57 6.77 13.09 -5.47
CA LYS A 57 7.74 13.22 -4.38
C LYS A 57 7.02 12.98 -3.04
N SER A 58 7.56 12.11 -2.21
CA SER A 58 7.09 12.00 -0.82
C SER A 58 7.65 13.17 -0.02
N THR A 59 6.77 13.99 0.53
CA THR A 59 7.14 15.17 1.34
C THR A 59 6.85 14.99 2.81
N ALA A 60 6.16 13.92 3.18
CA ALA A 60 5.78 13.63 4.54
C ALA A 60 7.01 13.26 5.40
N THR A 61 7.12 13.86 6.58
CA THR A 61 8.19 13.58 7.54
C THR A 61 8.24 12.11 7.92
N GLY A 62 9.43 11.51 7.88
CA GLY A 62 9.64 10.08 8.20
C GLY A 62 9.41 9.12 7.03
N HIS A 63 9.04 9.63 5.85
CA HIS A 63 8.91 8.83 4.63
C HIS A 63 10.20 8.96 3.79
N LYS A 64 10.94 7.87 3.63
CA LYS A 64 12.19 7.88 2.84
C LYS A 64 11.94 7.98 1.33
N GLY A 65 10.75 7.64 0.86
CA GLY A 65 10.37 7.77 -0.56
C GLY A 65 11.06 6.77 -1.48
N ASN A 66 11.12 5.52 -1.08
CA ASN A 66 11.76 4.44 -1.83
C ASN A 66 10.82 3.24 -2.02
N PHE A 67 10.96 2.56 -3.16
CA PHE A 67 10.66 1.13 -3.24
C PHE A 67 11.88 0.33 -2.79
N ILE A 68 11.63 -0.77 -2.11
CA ILE A 68 12.64 -1.74 -1.72
C ILE A 68 12.15 -3.12 -2.16
N CYS A 69 12.89 -3.74 -3.07
CA CYS A 69 12.67 -5.11 -3.50
C CYS A 69 13.72 -6.02 -2.87
N GLY A 70 13.30 -7.14 -2.29
CA GLY A 70 14.21 -8.09 -1.65
C GLY A 70 13.44 -9.17 -0.90
N LYS A 71 14.12 -9.90 -0.01
CA LYS A 71 13.51 -10.99 0.74
C LYS A 71 13.13 -10.55 2.14
N LEU A 72 11.90 -10.84 2.54
CA LEU A 72 11.43 -10.75 3.92
C LEU A 72 11.11 -12.18 4.40
N GLY A 73 11.97 -12.73 5.24
CA GLY A 73 12.01 -14.16 5.48
C GLY A 73 12.40 -14.92 4.19
N ASP A 74 11.57 -15.88 3.80
CA ASP A 74 11.75 -16.68 2.57
C ASP A 74 10.99 -16.11 1.35
N LYS A 75 10.26 -15.02 1.51
CA LYS A 75 9.41 -14.43 0.46
C LYS A 75 10.01 -13.19 -0.15
N GLN A 76 9.97 -13.15 -1.48
CA GLN A 76 10.30 -11.93 -2.20
C GLN A 76 9.16 -10.92 -2.09
N VAL A 77 9.47 -9.69 -1.73
CA VAL A 77 8.51 -8.63 -1.51
C VAL A 77 8.92 -7.33 -2.20
N LEU A 78 7.94 -6.49 -2.49
CA LEU A 78 8.14 -5.12 -2.93
C LEU A 78 7.55 -4.18 -1.87
N ALA A 79 8.40 -3.51 -1.11
CA ALA A 79 7.98 -2.62 -0.04
C ALA A 79 8.03 -1.14 -0.46
N MET A 80 6.97 -0.40 -0.17
CA MET A 80 6.97 1.07 -0.21
C MET A 80 7.43 1.61 1.15
N GLN A 81 8.62 2.19 1.21
CA GLN A 81 9.13 2.87 2.41
C GLN A 81 8.72 4.33 2.39
N GLY A 82 7.47 4.57 2.76
CA GLY A 82 6.77 5.83 2.61
C GLY A 82 5.71 5.77 1.51
N ARG A 83 4.78 6.71 1.55
CA ARG A 83 3.65 6.79 0.61
C ARG A 83 3.26 8.24 0.36
N PHE A 84 2.39 8.46 -0.63
CA PHE A 84 1.81 9.76 -0.93
C PHE A 84 0.50 9.95 -0.16
N HIS A 85 0.22 11.19 0.25
CA HIS A 85 -1.01 11.50 0.99
C HIS A 85 -1.80 12.60 0.28
N TYR A 86 -3.11 12.53 0.44
CA TYR A 86 -4.01 13.53 -0.12
C TYR A 86 -3.75 14.93 0.46
N TYR A 87 -3.41 15.01 1.76
CA TYR A 87 -3.10 16.30 2.41
C TYR A 87 -1.81 16.97 1.91
N GLU A 88 -0.95 16.24 1.18
CA GLU A 88 0.22 16.81 0.52
C GLU A 88 -0.14 17.62 -0.75
N GLY A 89 -1.44 17.68 -1.10
CA GLY A 89 -1.95 18.37 -2.28
C GLY A 89 -2.06 17.48 -3.53
N TYR A 90 -1.80 16.20 -3.40
CA TYR A 90 -1.94 15.24 -4.50
C TYR A 90 -3.40 14.85 -4.74
N THR A 91 -3.76 14.62 -6.00
CA THR A 91 -5.06 14.05 -6.34
C THR A 91 -5.16 12.60 -5.90
N MET A 92 -6.40 12.09 -5.75
CA MET A 92 -6.58 10.68 -5.37
C MET A 92 -6.01 9.70 -6.40
N GLN A 93 -6.03 10.07 -7.70
CA GLN A 93 -5.39 9.28 -8.75
C GLN A 93 -3.84 9.25 -8.57
N GLN A 94 -3.25 10.36 -8.16
CA GLN A 94 -1.80 10.42 -7.87
C GLN A 94 -1.46 9.61 -6.62
N VAL A 95 -2.24 9.72 -5.55
CA VAL A 95 -2.03 8.94 -4.32
C VAL A 95 -2.10 7.43 -4.59
N THR A 96 -3.01 7.00 -5.46
CA THR A 96 -3.19 5.58 -5.81
C THR A 96 -2.37 5.10 -7.00
N PHE A 97 -1.58 5.99 -7.62
CA PHE A 97 -0.73 5.66 -8.76
C PHE A 97 0.16 4.43 -8.52
N PRO A 98 0.88 4.31 -7.38
CA PRO A 98 1.73 3.16 -7.11
C PRO A 98 0.97 1.83 -7.08
N VAL A 99 -0.28 1.82 -6.63
CA VAL A 99 -1.09 0.59 -6.56
C VAL A 99 -1.36 0.03 -7.97
N ARG A 100 -1.65 0.92 -8.93
CA ARG A 100 -1.84 0.53 -10.33
C ARG A 100 -0.53 0.06 -10.97
N VAL A 101 0.58 0.70 -10.64
CA VAL A 101 1.91 0.25 -11.08
C VAL A 101 2.23 -1.14 -10.52
N MET A 102 1.96 -1.39 -9.23
CA MET A 102 2.11 -2.73 -8.62
C MET A 102 1.25 -3.79 -9.33
N LYS A 103 0.02 -3.44 -9.73
CA LYS A 103 -0.82 -4.35 -10.52
C LYS A 103 -0.15 -4.76 -11.83
N LEU A 104 0.46 -3.81 -12.55
CA LEU A 104 1.16 -4.08 -13.81
C LEU A 104 2.46 -4.89 -13.61
N LEU A 105 3.08 -4.80 -12.43
CA LEU A 105 4.22 -5.63 -12.04
C LEU A 105 3.83 -7.06 -11.67
N GLY A 106 2.54 -7.40 -11.65
CA GLY A 106 2.08 -8.74 -11.30
C GLY A 106 1.91 -9.00 -9.81
N ILE A 107 1.91 -7.94 -8.99
CA ILE A 107 1.60 -8.07 -7.56
C ILE A 107 0.18 -8.60 -7.38
N LYS A 108 0.05 -9.66 -6.59
CA LYS A 108 -1.23 -10.33 -6.28
C LYS A 108 -1.75 -9.96 -4.90
N ASN A 109 -0.83 -9.75 -3.96
CA ASN A 109 -1.15 -9.49 -2.56
C ASN A 109 -0.64 -8.12 -2.16
N LEU A 110 -1.49 -7.29 -1.56
CA LEU A 110 -1.14 -5.98 -1.06
C LEU A 110 -1.45 -5.89 0.43
N LEU A 111 -0.41 -5.72 1.24
CA LEU A 111 -0.55 -5.41 2.67
C LEU A 111 -0.35 -3.91 2.85
N VAL A 112 -1.27 -3.30 3.59
CA VAL A 112 -1.20 -1.87 3.90
C VAL A 112 -1.18 -1.67 5.40
N SER A 113 -0.34 -0.78 5.88
CA SER A 113 -0.29 -0.39 7.27
C SER A 113 -0.40 1.12 7.43
N ASN A 114 -1.01 1.57 8.51
CA ASN A 114 -1.13 2.98 8.84
C ASN A 114 -1.23 3.19 10.35
N ALA A 115 -0.80 4.34 10.82
CA ALA A 115 -1.18 4.83 12.13
C ALA A 115 -2.58 5.45 12.06
N ALA A 116 -3.37 5.29 13.12
CA ALA A 116 -4.70 5.91 13.23
C ALA A 116 -4.98 6.31 14.69
N GLY A 117 -5.81 7.32 14.88
CA GLY A 117 -6.35 7.65 16.19
C GLY A 117 -7.42 6.62 16.61
N GLY A 118 -7.30 6.12 17.84
CA GLY A 118 -8.30 5.22 18.41
C GLY A 118 -9.50 6.00 18.96
N ILE A 119 -10.71 5.65 18.53
CA ILE A 119 -11.96 6.22 19.08
C ILE A 119 -12.48 5.35 20.24
N ASN A 120 -12.22 4.04 20.18
CA ASN A 120 -12.61 3.11 21.22
C ASN A 120 -11.77 3.35 22.49
N ASN A 121 -12.43 3.65 23.61
CA ASN A 121 -11.79 3.96 24.89
C ASN A 121 -11.00 2.79 25.50
N THR A 122 -11.17 1.58 24.98
CA THR A 122 -10.38 0.40 25.42
C THR A 122 -9.03 0.30 24.73
N PHE A 123 -8.81 1.05 23.63
CA PHE A 123 -7.56 1.04 22.88
C PHE A 123 -6.48 1.86 23.59
N LYS A 124 -5.26 1.36 23.52
CA LYS A 124 -4.06 2.02 24.05
C LYS A 124 -3.10 2.34 22.89
N VAL A 125 -2.25 3.32 23.12
CA VAL A 125 -1.17 3.62 22.16
C VAL A 125 -0.28 2.39 22.00
N GLY A 126 -0.07 2.00 20.76
CA GLY A 126 0.70 0.80 20.41
C GLY A 126 -0.13 -0.45 20.16
N ASP A 127 -1.43 -0.41 20.38
CA ASP A 127 -2.31 -1.55 20.03
C ASP A 127 -2.31 -1.76 18.50
N LEU A 128 -2.33 -3.03 18.10
CA LEU A 128 -2.50 -3.44 16.72
C LEU A 128 -3.97 -3.68 16.41
N MET A 129 -4.41 -3.17 15.26
CA MET A 129 -5.78 -3.33 14.81
C MET A 129 -5.81 -3.91 13.40
N ILE A 130 -6.59 -4.97 13.21
CA ILE A 130 -6.85 -5.54 11.89
C ILE A 130 -8.06 -4.82 11.28
N ILE A 131 -7.84 -4.17 10.13
CA ILE A 131 -8.90 -3.47 9.40
C ILE A 131 -9.73 -4.51 8.66
N ARG A 132 -11.04 -4.51 8.90
CA ARG A 132 -12.00 -5.41 8.23
C ARG A 132 -12.81 -4.71 7.16
N ASP A 133 -13.02 -3.41 7.33
CA ASP A 133 -13.81 -2.60 6.41
C ASP A 133 -13.52 -1.11 6.61
N HIS A 134 -14.05 -0.26 5.72
CA HIS A 134 -13.89 1.18 5.74
C HIS A 134 -15.23 1.91 5.63
N ILE A 135 -15.35 3.02 6.35
CA ILE A 135 -16.28 4.09 6.02
C ILE A 135 -15.48 5.17 5.29
N ASN A 136 -15.61 5.22 3.96
CA ASN A 136 -14.87 6.18 3.16
C ASN A 136 -15.63 7.49 3.04
N MET A 137 -15.05 8.56 3.58
CA MET A 137 -15.54 9.93 3.45
C MET A 137 -14.63 10.81 2.57
N MET A 138 -13.62 10.21 1.96
CA MET A 138 -12.68 10.90 1.07
C MET A 138 -13.13 10.85 -0.39
N PRO A 139 -12.60 11.74 -1.26
CA PRO A 139 -12.83 11.64 -2.69
C PRO A 139 -12.45 10.25 -3.23
N ASN A 140 -13.21 9.79 -4.23
CA ASN A 140 -12.99 8.48 -4.83
C ASN A 140 -11.98 8.58 -5.98
N PRO A 141 -10.89 7.79 -6.00
CA PRO A 141 -9.92 7.77 -7.10
C PRO A 141 -10.49 7.23 -8.42
N LEU A 142 -11.65 6.58 -8.39
CA LEU A 142 -12.33 6.04 -9.56
C LEU A 142 -13.26 7.04 -10.25
N ILE A 143 -13.35 8.30 -9.78
CA ILE A 143 -14.09 9.36 -10.46
C ILE A 143 -13.43 9.67 -11.80
N GLY A 144 -14.25 9.71 -12.86
CA GLY A 144 -13.81 9.95 -14.23
C GLY A 144 -14.06 8.74 -15.13
N PRO A 145 -13.56 8.70 -16.37
CA PRO A 145 -13.63 7.56 -17.25
C PRO A 145 -13.02 6.31 -16.65
N ASN A 146 -13.60 5.15 -16.93
CA ASN A 146 -13.02 3.88 -16.50
C ASN A 146 -11.73 3.60 -17.28
N ASN A 147 -10.79 2.95 -16.60
CA ASN A 147 -9.61 2.36 -17.24
C ASN A 147 -9.73 0.84 -17.15
N GLU A 148 -10.14 0.21 -18.23
CA GLU A 148 -10.46 -1.22 -18.29
C GLU A 148 -9.24 -2.12 -18.08
N ASP A 149 -8.01 -1.62 -18.30
CA ASP A 149 -6.78 -2.34 -17.99
C ASP A 149 -6.65 -2.68 -16.50
N PHE A 150 -7.33 -1.93 -15.63
CA PHE A 150 -7.28 -2.12 -14.18
C PHE A 150 -8.53 -2.77 -13.58
N GLY A 151 -9.58 -2.93 -14.36
CA GLY A 151 -10.77 -3.64 -13.92
C GLY A 151 -12.08 -2.98 -14.30
N THR A 152 -13.15 -3.53 -13.75
CA THR A 152 -14.53 -3.08 -14.01
C THR A 152 -14.79 -1.69 -13.43
N ARG A 153 -15.72 -0.98 -14.06
CA ARG A 153 -16.19 0.35 -13.61
C ARG A 153 -16.71 0.36 -12.17
N PHE A 154 -17.40 -0.69 -11.79
CA PHE A 154 -18.03 -0.86 -10.48
C PHE A 154 -17.51 -2.12 -9.81
N PRO A 155 -16.35 -2.05 -9.13
CA PRO A 155 -15.84 -3.19 -8.39
C PRO A 155 -16.76 -3.52 -7.21
N ASP A 156 -16.95 -4.80 -6.94
CA ASP A 156 -17.66 -5.23 -5.74
C ASP A 156 -16.83 -4.92 -4.49
N MET A 157 -17.39 -4.09 -3.61
CA MET A 157 -16.75 -3.66 -2.37
C MET A 157 -17.34 -4.35 -1.12
N THR A 158 -18.17 -5.38 -1.28
CA THR A 158 -18.70 -6.16 -0.14
C THR A 158 -17.61 -6.91 0.63
N ARG A 159 -16.44 -7.08 0.00
CA ARG A 159 -15.24 -7.66 0.60
C ARG A 159 -14.02 -6.83 0.23
N ALA A 160 -13.94 -5.62 0.77
CA ALA A 160 -12.83 -4.71 0.53
C ALA A 160 -11.48 -5.29 0.98
N TYR A 161 -11.51 -6.15 2.01
CA TYR A 161 -10.36 -6.88 2.54
C TYR A 161 -10.56 -8.38 2.40
N ASP A 162 -9.48 -9.08 2.08
CA ASP A 162 -9.48 -10.53 1.93
C ASP A 162 -9.70 -11.21 3.31
N ARG A 163 -10.76 -12.00 3.42
CA ARG A 163 -11.14 -12.66 4.68
C ARG A 163 -10.19 -13.77 5.08
N GLU A 164 -9.58 -14.45 4.10
CA GLU A 164 -8.59 -15.48 4.42
C GLU A 164 -7.30 -14.87 4.95
N PHE A 165 -6.87 -13.75 4.35
CA PHE A 165 -5.74 -12.99 4.88
C PHE A 165 -5.98 -12.52 6.31
N ILE A 166 -7.18 -11.98 6.60
CA ILE A 166 -7.56 -11.58 7.96
C ILE A 166 -7.43 -12.77 8.90
N ARG A 167 -7.98 -13.93 8.55
CA ARG A 167 -7.90 -15.13 9.38
C ARG A 167 -6.45 -15.56 9.63
N TYR A 168 -5.59 -15.57 8.60
CA TYR A 168 -4.18 -15.90 8.79
C TYR A 168 -3.46 -14.94 9.73
N VAL A 169 -3.73 -13.64 9.61
CA VAL A 169 -3.15 -12.65 10.53
C VAL A 169 -3.64 -12.88 11.97
N GLU A 170 -4.91 -13.23 12.17
CA GLU A 170 -5.49 -13.59 13.47
C GLU A 170 -4.80 -14.82 14.09
N GLU A 171 -4.64 -15.87 13.29
CA GLU A 171 -3.97 -17.12 13.72
C GLU A 171 -2.51 -16.86 14.10
N ILE A 172 -1.78 -16.06 13.30
CA ILE A 172 -0.39 -15.68 13.59
C ILE A 172 -0.32 -14.85 14.88
N ALA A 173 -1.19 -13.87 15.05
CA ALA A 173 -1.25 -13.03 16.24
C ALA A 173 -1.51 -13.88 17.50
N ALA A 174 -2.47 -14.79 17.43
CA ALA A 174 -2.79 -15.71 18.53
C ALA A 174 -1.60 -16.62 18.87
N SER A 175 -0.95 -17.22 17.86
CA SER A 175 0.20 -18.11 18.07
C SER A 175 1.41 -17.41 18.69
N ARG A 176 1.51 -16.09 18.54
CA ARG A 176 2.58 -15.25 19.07
C ARG A 176 2.17 -14.45 20.31
N SER A 177 0.98 -14.66 20.81
CA SER A 177 0.40 -13.92 21.95
C SER A 177 0.40 -12.40 21.71
N ILE A 178 0.21 -11.97 20.45
CA ILE A 178 0.09 -10.57 20.09
C ILE A 178 -1.37 -10.18 20.21
N PRO A 179 -1.73 -9.26 21.11
CA PRO A 179 -3.11 -8.78 21.22
C PRO A 179 -3.47 -7.97 19.95
N VAL A 180 -4.59 -8.30 19.34
CA VAL A 180 -5.13 -7.56 18.20
C VAL A 180 -6.57 -7.16 18.44
N SER A 181 -6.93 -6.00 17.95
CA SER A 181 -8.29 -5.48 17.96
C SER A 181 -8.87 -5.43 16.54
N TYR A 182 -10.19 -5.31 16.47
CA TYR A 182 -10.92 -5.27 15.21
C TYR A 182 -11.82 -4.06 15.16
N THR A 183 -11.84 -3.35 14.05
CA THR A 183 -12.82 -2.28 13.85
C THR A 183 -12.88 -1.88 12.36
N HIS A 184 -13.87 -1.05 12.07
CA HIS A 184 -13.97 -0.33 10.81
C HIS A 184 -13.12 0.93 10.90
N LEU A 185 -12.27 1.19 9.91
CA LEU A 185 -11.51 2.42 9.83
C LEU A 185 -12.41 3.50 9.20
N LYS A 186 -12.62 4.60 9.93
CA LYS A 186 -13.19 5.81 9.38
C LYS A 186 -12.04 6.69 8.88
N LEU A 187 -12.00 6.91 7.57
CA LEU A 187 -11.10 7.89 6.97
C LEU A 187 -11.75 9.27 7.02
N PRO A 188 -10.95 10.31 7.24
CA PRO A 188 -11.44 11.70 7.33
C PRO A 188 -12.06 12.20 6.04
#